data_e23d83cdc4c06208be659c300cdf9be4
#
_entry.id   e23d83cdc4c06208be659c300cdf9be4
#
_cell.length_a   1.000
_cell.length_b   1.000
_cell.length_c   1.000
_cell.angle_alpha   90.00
_cell.angle_beta   90.00
_cell.angle_gamma   90.00
#
_symmetry.space_group_name_H-M   'P 1'
#
loop_
_entity.id
_entity.type
_entity.pdbx_description
1 polymer ?
#
loop_
_entity_poly.entity_id
_entity_poly.type
_entity_poly.pdbx_seq_one_letter_code
_entity_poly.pdbx_strand_id
1 'polypeptide(L)'
;SIIEKYMVAYNQEKPSKNTAIVVMNPKNGEILGMASYPQFDLNNPRNLANVYSEEQLASMSDTDVTNALYQLWTNYCVSESYEPGSTYKPFTIAAGLEEGVVHDGDTYECKGYEYVGPDMIKCHSYSTTGSHGVLTLSQALENSCNPYMINIAIKLGNVRFAQYEKMFGFGAKTGIDLPGEATGIMLSLIHISEP
;
A
#
# COMPACT_ATOMS: atom_id res chain seq x y z
N SER A 1 -5.57 23.68 -2.74
CA SER A 1 -4.41 23.50 -1.80
C SER A 1 -3.11 23.24 -2.56
N ILE A 2 -1.97 23.28 -1.85
CA ILE A 2 -0.66 22.93 -2.44
C ILE A 2 -0.66 21.47 -2.90
N ILE A 3 -1.21 20.58 -2.09
CA ILE A 3 -1.30 19.14 -2.38
C ILE A 3 -2.08 18.91 -3.68
N GLU A 4 -3.25 19.50 -3.82
CA GLU A 4 -4.09 19.36 -5.03
C GLU A 4 -3.38 19.86 -6.29
N LYS A 5 -2.70 21.00 -6.21
CA LYS A 5 -1.93 21.55 -7.33
C LYS A 5 -0.91 20.54 -7.88
N TYR A 6 -0.10 19.95 -6.99
CA TYR A 6 0.90 18.98 -7.41
C TYR A 6 0.31 17.65 -7.83
N MET A 7 -0.77 17.19 -7.17
CA MET A 7 -1.47 15.97 -7.53
C MET A 7 -2.10 16.05 -8.93
N VAL A 8 -2.76 17.16 -9.26
CA VAL A 8 -3.33 17.39 -10.60
C VAL A 8 -2.23 17.44 -11.65
N ALA A 9 -1.15 18.20 -11.41
CA ALA A 9 -0.02 18.29 -12.32
C ALA A 9 0.62 16.90 -12.58
N TYR A 10 0.80 16.11 -11.53
CA TYR A 10 1.32 14.74 -11.67
C TYR A 10 0.41 13.86 -12.52
N ASN A 11 -0.91 13.90 -12.29
CA ASN A 11 -1.86 13.08 -13.04
C ASN A 11 -2.02 13.54 -14.51
N GLN A 12 -1.73 14.80 -14.85
CA GLN A 12 -1.66 15.27 -16.22
C GLN A 12 -0.46 14.66 -16.96
N GLU A 13 0.67 14.52 -16.27
CA GLU A 13 1.91 13.97 -16.83
C GLU A 13 1.91 12.42 -16.81
N LYS A 14 1.42 11.84 -15.72
CA LYS A 14 1.36 10.38 -15.49
C LYS A 14 -0.05 9.98 -15.04
N PRO A 15 -0.98 9.79 -16.00
CA PRO A 15 -2.35 9.45 -15.67
C PRO A 15 -2.46 8.19 -14.81
N SER A 16 -3.24 8.26 -13.74
CA SER A 16 -3.57 7.13 -12.89
C SER A 16 -5.07 7.06 -12.63
N LYS A 17 -5.57 5.88 -12.30
CA LYS A 17 -6.99 5.70 -11.95
C LYS A 17 -7.34 6.47 -10.67
N ASN A 18 -6.50 6.34 -9.65
CA ASN A 18 -6.63 7.04 -8.38
C ASN A 18 -5.25 7.47 -7.89
N THR A 19 -5.18 8.64 -7.28
CA THR A 19 -4.00 9.12 -6.55
C THR A 19 -4.45 9.62 -5.19
N ALA A 20 -3.77 9.21 -4.13
CA ALA A 20 -4.00 9.66 -2.77
C ALA A 20 -2.74 10.27 -2.18
N ILE A 21 -2.88 11.38 -1.49
CA ILE A 21 -1.79 12.03 -0.76
C ILE A 21 -2.29 12.37 0.64
N VAL A 22 -1.59 11.85 1.64
CA VAL A 22 -1.78 12.19 3.06
C VAL A 22 -0.49 12.75 3.59
N VAL A 23 -0.55 13.94 4.19
CA VAL A 23 0.57 14.58 4.88
C VAL A 23 0.27 14.56 6.36
N MET A 24 1.10 13.87 7.13
CA MET A 24 0.88 13.64 8.55
C MET A 24 2.10 14.05 9.37
N ASN A 25 1.86 14.59 10.54
CA ASN A 25 2.90 14.80 11.54
C ASN A 25 3.19 13.46 12.26
N PRO A 26 4.38 12.86 12.06
CA PRO A 26 4.66 11.54 12.62
C PRO A 26 4.82 11.52 14.15
N LYS A 27 4.93 12.69 14.79
CA LYS A 27 5.09 12.79 16.24
C LYS A 27 3.79 12.63 17.02
N ASN A 28 2.67 12.99 16.40
CA ASN A 28 1.37 13.01 17.09
C ASN A 28 0.22 12.46 16.23
N GLY A 29 0.48 12.06 14.97
CA GLY A 29 -0.54 11.54 14.06
C GLY A 29 -1.46 12.59 13.43
N GLU A 30 -1.21 13.89 13.66
CA GLU A 30 -2.03 14.97 13.10
C GLU A 30 -1.98 14.98 11.57
N ILE A 31 -3.14 14.96 10.92
CA ILE A 31 -3.26 15.07 9.47
C ILE A 31 -3.17 16.54 9.07
N LEU A 32 -2.06 16.93 8.46
CA LEU A 32 -1.79 18.29 8.00
C LEU A 32 -2.43 18.58 6.64
N GLY A 33 -2.70 17.56 5.87
CA GLY A 33 -3.36 17.65 4.59
C GLY A 33 -3.69 16.29 4.01
N MET A 34 -4.79 16.23 3.25
CA MET A 34 -5.27 15.03 2.59
C MET A 34 -5.93 15.43 1.27
N ALA A 35 -5.62 14.70 0.20
CA ALA A 35 -6.27 14.87 -1.09
C ALA A 35 -6.31 13.56 -1.85
N SER A 36 -7.37 13.36 -2.63
CA SER A 36 -7.51 12.24 -3.57
C SER A 36 -7.86 12.74 -4.96
N TYR A 37 -7.45 12.00 -5.99
CA TYR A 37 -7.77 12.25 -7.39
C TYR A 37 -8.43 10.99 -7.97
N PRO A 38 -9.47 11.11 -8.81
CA PRO A 38 -10.10 12.36 -9.28
C PRO A 38 -10.84 13.12 -8.17
N GLN A 39 -10.98 14.44 -8.36
CA GLN A 39 -11.69 15.33 -7.43
C GLN A 39 -13.03 15.74 -8.01
N PHE A 40 -13.98 16.06 -7.13
CA PHE A 40 -15.24 16.67 -7.50
C PHE A 40 -15.36 18.11 -6.98
N ASP A 41 -16.14 18.92 -7.68
CA ASP A 41 -16.45 20.27 -7.23
C ASP A 41 -17.62 20.22 -6.23
N LEU A 42 -17.39 20.70 -4.99
CA LEU A 42 -18.42 20.78 -3.95
C LEU A 42 -19.61 21.66 -4.34
N ASN A 43 -19.43 22.64 -5.24
CA ASN A 43 -20.52 23.46 -5.76
C ASN A 43 -21.32 22.77 -6.87
N ASN A 44 -20.73 21.75 -7.52
CA ASN A 44 -21.37 20.94 -8.55
C ASN A 44 -21.01 19.46 -8.40
N PRO A 45 -21.39 18.82 -7.28
CA PRO A 45 -20.90 17.50 -6.89
C PRO A 45 -21.35 16.37 -7.81
N ARG A 46 -22.34 16.60 -8.67
CA ARG A 46 -22.86 15.60 -9.63
C ARG A 46 -22.24 15.72 -11.01
N ASN A 47 -21.28 16.61 -11.21
CA ASN A 47 -20.61 16.80 -12.49
C ASN A 47 -19.55 15.71 -12.69
N LEU A 48 -19.78 14.83 -13.66
CA LEU A 48 -18.86 13.76 -14.05
C LEU A 48 -17.96 14.12 -15.25
N ALA A 49 -18.09 15.33 -15.81
CA ALA A 49 -17.33 15.75 -17.00
C ALA A 49 -15.82 15.84 -16.77
N ASN A 50 -15.36 15.88 -15.50
CA ASN A 50 -13.94 15.83 -15.16
C ASN A 50 -13.35 14.41 -15.25
N VAL A 51 -14.19 13.37 -15.36
CA VAL A 51 -13.79 11.97 -15.33
C VAL A 51 -14.16 11.24 -16.60
N TYR A 52 -15.29 11.61 -17.22
CA TYR A 52 -15.84 10.95 -18.40
C TYR A 52 -16.06 11.95 -19.56
N SER A 53 -15.86 11.50 -20.79
CA SER A 53 -16.19 12.27 -21.98
C SER A 53 -17.71 12.39 -22.17
N GLU A 54 -18.17 13.37 -22.98
CA GLU A 54 -19.58 13.53 -23.31
C GLU A 54 -20.18 12.28 -23.96
N GLU A 55 -19.41 11.58 -24.82
CA GLU A 55 -19.83 10.34 -25.46
C GLU A 55 -20.01 9.19 -24.45
N GLN A 56 -19.08 9.09 -23.48
CA GLN A 56 -19.19 8.11 -22.39
C GLN A 56 -20.42 8.40 -21.53
N LEU A 57 -20.62 9.66 -21.13
CA LEU A 57 -21.77 10.08 -20.32
C LEU A 57 -23.10 9.80 -21.03
N ALA A 58 -23.17 10.07 -22.34
CA ALA A 58 -24.37 9.83 -23.15
C ALA A 58 -24.71 8.32 -23.27
N SER A 59 -23.74 7.44 -23.11
CA SER A 59 -23.91 5.98 -23.18
C SER A 59 -24.17 5.31 -21.83
N MET A 60 -24.02 6.02 -20.70
CA MET A 60 -24.20 5.48 -19.36
C MET A 60 -25.69 5.30 -19.02
N SER A 61 -26.00 4.18 -18.38
CA SER A 61 -27.31 4.00 -17.74
C SER A 61 -27.39 4.83 -16.44
N ASP A 62 -28.61 5.05 -15.93
CA ASP A 62 -28.81 5.74 -14.63
C ASP A 62 -28.09 5.05 -13.48
N THR A 63 -27.97 3.72 -13.54
CA THR A 63 -27.22 2.93 -12.57
C THR A 63 -25.71 3.22 -12.66
N ASP A 64 -25.19 3.27 -13.90
CA ASP A 64 -23.75 3.56 -14.10
C ASP A 64 -23.39 4.98 -13.66
N VAL A 65 -24.24 5.95 -13.96
CA VAL A 65 -24.08 7.34 -13.48
C VAL A 65 -24.08 7.39 -11.95
N THR A 66 -25.00 6.67 -11.32
CA THR A 66 -25.07 6.61 -9.85
C THR A 66 -23.82 5.98 -9.25
N ASN A 67 -23.34 4.87 -9.80
CA ASN A 67 -22.12 4.21 -9.35
C ASN A 67 -20.89 5.10 -9.56
N ALA A 68 -20.78 5.79 -10.69
CA ALA A 68 -19.70 6.72 -10.99
C ALA A 68 -19.67 7.89 -9.99
N LEU A 69 -20.83 8.42 -9.60
CA LEU A 69 -20.94 9.45 -8.58
C LEU A 69 -20.47 8.94 -7.21
N TYR A 70 -20.88 7.76 -6.79
CA TYR A 70 -20.41 7.17 -5.53
C TYR A 70 -18.89 6.96 -5.54
N GLN A 71 -18.32 6.50 -6.64
CA GLN A 71 -16.87 6.37 -6.78
C GLN A 71 -16.16 7.73 -6.69
N LEU A 72 -16.68 8.75 -7.37
CA LEU A 72 -16.12 10.10 -7.35
C LEU A 72 -16.16 10.74 -5.96
N TRP A 73 -17.23 10.48 -5.20
CA TRP A 73 -17.40 11.04 -3.83
C TRP A 73 -16.62 10.26 -2.77
N THR A 74 -16.14 9.06 -3.09
CA THR A 74 -15.37 8.24 -2.16
C THR A 74 -13.99 8.86 -1.91
N ASN A 75 -13.67 9.10 -0.63
CA ASN A 75 -12.33 9.53 -0.26
C ASN A 75 -11.36 8.35 -0.30
N TYR A 76 -10.59 8.27 -1.37
CA TYR A 76 -9.63 7.18 -1.59
C TYR A 76 -8.60 7.04 -0.45
N CYS A 77 -8.22 8.14 0.20
CA CYS A 77 -7.27 8.10 1.32
C CYS A 77 -7.79 7.32 2.54
N VAL A 78 -9.11 7.13 2.65
CA VAL A 78 -9.78 6.61 3.87
C VAL A 78 -10.54 5.32 3.58
N SER A 79 -11.18 5.24 2.42
CA SER A 79 -12.19 4.21 2.14
C SER A 79 -11.69 3.06 1.29
N GLU A 80 -10.51 3.16 0.70
CA GLU A 80 -9.97 2.12 -0.19
C GLU A 80 -8.78 1.40 0.42
N SER A 81 -8.71 0.10 0.13
CA SER A 81 -7.58 -0.74 0.51
C SER A 81 -6.71 -1.02 -0.70
N TYR A 82 -5.39 -1.06 -0.51
CA TYR A 82 -4.43 -1.38 -1.55
C TYR A 82 -3.28 -2.21 -1.00
N GLU A 83 -2.57 -2.91 -1.87
CA GLU A 83 -1.37 -3.66 -1.50
C GLU A 83 -0.20 -2.69 -1.26
N PRO A 84 0.35 -2.61 -0.04
CA PRO A 84 1.37 -1.61 0.32
C PRO A 84 2.71 -1.85 -0.38
N GLY A 85 2.96 -3.07 -0.86
CA GLY A 85 4.21 -3.44 -1.51
C GLY A 85 5.43 -3.20 -0.63
N SER A 86 6.48 -2.63 -1.18
CA SER A 86 7.76 -2.43 -0.47
C SER A 86 7.71 -1.45 0.70
N THR A 87 6.66 -0.64 0.82
CA THR A 87 6.48 0.25 1.98
C THR A 87 6.15 -0.53 3.26
N TYR A 88 5.79 -1.82 3.14
CA TYR A 88 5.57 -2.72 4.26
C TYR A 88 6.86 -3.30 4.88
N LYS A 89 7.98 -3.27 4.16
CA LYS A 89 9.25 -3.89 4.59
C LYS A 89 9.80 -3.37 5.92
N PRO A 90 9.71 -2.08 6.25
CA PRO A 90 10.10 -1.59 7.58
C PRO A 90 9.38 -2.28 8.74
N PHE A 91 8.10 -2.63 8.58
CA PHE A 91 7.33 -3.35 9.60
C PHE A 91 7.82 -4.78 9.78
N THR A 92 8.13 -5.48 8.67
CA THR A 92 8.75 -6.82 8.70
C THR A 92 10.10 -6.80 9.42
N ILE A 93 10.95 -5.81 9.14
CA ILE A 93 12.25 -5.64 9.79
C ILE A 93 12.09 -5.33 11.27
N ALA A 94 11.18 -4.41 11.62
CA ALA A 94 10.93 -4.04 13.01
C ALA A 94 10.49 -5.27 13.85
N ALA A 95 9.56 -6.07 13.33
CA ALA A 95 9.15 -7.31 13.96
C ALA A 95 10.32 -8.31 14.09
N GLY A 96 11.13 -8.43 13.03
CA GLY A 96 12.30 -9.32 13.02
C GLY A 96 13.38 -8.95 14.03
N LEU A 97 13.65 -7.66 14.19
CA LEU A 97 14.60 -7.13 15.19
C LEU A 97 14.08 -7.33 16.61
N GLU A 98 12.80 -7.04 16.86
CA GLU A 98 12.19 -7.18 18.20
C GLU A 98 12.17 -8.64 18.66
N GLU A 99 11.89 -9.58 17.77
CA GLU A 99 11.90 -11.02 18.06
C GLU A 99 13.31 -11.65 18.01
N GLY A 100 14.34 -10.87 17.65
CA GLY A 100 15.72 -11.34 17.58
C GLY A 100 15.95 -12.40 16.49
N VAL A 101 15.10 -12.47 15.45
CA VAL A 101 15.28 -13.38 14.31
C VAL A 101 16.21 -12.80 13.25
N VAL A 102 16.50 -11.51 13.34
CA VAL A 102 17.52 -10.77 12.60
C VAL A 102 18.14 -9.72 13.50
N HIS A 103 19.43 -9.42 13.32
CA HIS A 103 20.17 -8.43 14.09
C HIS A 103 20.86 -7.42 13.18
N ASP A 104 21.25 -6.29 13.74
CA ASP A 104 22.12 -5.35 13.03
C ASP A 104 23.48 -6.02 12.74
N GLY A 105 23.92 -5.91 11.50
CA GLY A 105 25.13 -6.58 11.02
C GLY A 105 24.93 -7.98 10.45
N ASP A 106 23.75 -8.59 10.61
CA ASP A 106 23.42 -9.83 9.91
C ASP A 106 23.48 -9.64 8.40
N THR A 107 23.93 -10.68 7.70
CA THR A 107 23.99 -10.71 6.24
C THR A 107 23.12 -11.81 5.66
N TYR A 108 22.65 -11.60 4.42
CA TYR A 108 21.87 -12.54 3.66
C TYR A 108 22.33 -12.56 2.20
N GLU A 109 22.49 -13.74 1.62
CA GLU A 109 22.82 -13.90 0.21
C GLU A 109 21.55 -13.92 -0.64
N CYS A 110 21.26 -12.80 -1.31
CA CYS A 110 20.17 -12.72 -2.28
C CYS A 110 20.58 -13.35 -3.62
N LYS A 111 19.96 -14.47 -3.96
CA LYS A 111 20.15 -15.18 -5.26
C LYS A 111 19.26 -14.66 -6.37
N GLY A 112 18.54 -13.54 -6.14
CA GLY A 112 17.56 -12.98 -7.06
C GLY A 112 16.15 -13.53 -6.89
N TYR A 113 15.96 -14.57 -6.11
CA TYR A 113 14.66 -15.18 -5.80
C TYR A 113 14.69 -15.88 -4.43
N GLU A 114 13.51 -16.19 -3.92
CA GLU A 114 13.29 -17.03 -2.73
C GLU A 114 12.05 -17.90 -2.96
N TYR A 115 11.98 -19.04 -2.31
CA TYR A 115 10.82 -19.92 -2.36
C TYR A 115 9.92 -19.72 -1.14
N VAL A 116 8.62 -19.61 -1.39
CA VAL A 116 7.59 -19.64 -0.34
C VAL A 116 6.66 -20.80 -0.66
N GLY A 117 6.83 -21.90 0.05
CA GLY A 117 6.20 -23.16 -0.34
C GLY A 117 6.66 -23.59 -1.75
N PRO A 118 5.74 -23.88 -2.68
CA PRO A 118 6.08 -24.24 -4.06
C PRO A 118 6.41 -23.03 -4.96
N ASP A 119 6.09 -21.81 -4.52
CA ASP A 119 6.15 -20.61 -5.35
C ASP A 119 7.52 -19.94 -5.30
N MET A 120 8.06 -19.64 -6.48
CA MET A 120 9.30 -18.87 -6.63
C MET A 120 8.97 -17.37 -6.71
N ILE A 121 9.33 -16.62 -5.65
CA ILE A 121 9.15 -15.17 -5.59
C ILE A 121 10.45 -14.48 -6.02
N LYS A 122 10.38 -13.74 -7.12
CA LYS A 122 11.53 -13.03 -7.69
C LYS A 122 11.81 -11.71 -6.97
N CYS A 123 13.09 -11.41 -6.81
CA CYS A 123 13.53 -10.05 -6.51
C CYS A 123 13.46 -9.19 -7.77
N HIS A 124 13.32 -7.86 -7.61
CA HIS A 124 13.36 -6.96 -8.77
C HIS A 124 14.72 -7.01 -9.51
N SER A 125 15.81 -7.32 -8.80
CA SER A 125 17.14 -7.51 -9.40
C SER A 125 17.22 -8.71 -10.34
N TYR A 126 16.28 -9.68 -10.25
CA TYR A 126 16.30 -10.92 -11.05
C TYR A 126 16.35 -10.65 -12.56
N SER A 127 15.61 -9.65 -13.03
CA SER A 127 15.54 -9.28 -14.45
C SER A 127 16.60 -8.27 -14.90
N THR A 128 17.42 -7.74 -13.99
CA THR A 128 18.45 -6.73 -14.29
C THR A 128 19.84 -7.28 -14.05
N THR A 129 20.27 -7.37 -12.79
CA THR A 129 21.60 -7.85 -12.38
C THR A 129 21.63 -9.35 -12.03
N GLY A 130 20.47 -10.02 -12.04
CA GLY A 130 20.29 -11.40 -11.62
C GLY A 130 20.10 -11.54 -10.11
N SER A 131 20.90 -10.87 -9.31
CA SER A 131 20.83 -10.93 -7.85
C SER A 131 21.45 -9.68 -7.22
N HIS A 132 21.23 -9.49 -5.90
CA HIS A 132 21.95 -8.47 -5.13
C HIS A 132 23.26 -9.02 -4.48
N GLY A 133 23.46 -10.35 -4.47
CA GLY A 133 24.55 -10.97 -3.73
C GLY A 133 24.35 -10.85 -2.22
N VAL A 134 25.46 -10.75 -1.48
CA VAL A 134 25.44 -10.62 -0.01
C VAL A 134 25.11 -9.20 0.40
N LEU A 135 24.07 -9.05 1.22
CA LEU A 135 23.57 -7.77 1.72
C LEU A 135 23.52 -7.77 3.24
N THR A 136 23.87 -6.66 3.88
CA THR A 136 23.47 -6.36 5.26
C THR A 136 21.98 -6.04 5.34
N LEU A 137 21.40 -6.00 6.54
CA LEU A 137 20.00 -5.64 6.75
C LEU A 137 19.67 -4.25 6.19
N SER A 138 20.52 -3.26 6.44
CA SER A 138 20.37 -1.89 5.91
C SER A 138 20.41 -1.87 4.39
N GLN A 139 21.39 -2.57 3.78
CA GLN A 139 21.48 -2.68 2.32
C GLN A 139 20.29 -3.40 1.71
N ALA A 140 19.71 -4.39 2.42
CA ALA A 140 18.53 -5.10 1.95
C ALA A 140 17.30 -4.18 1.93
N LEU A 141 17.15 -3.28 2.90
CA LEU A 141 16.08 -2.27 2.91
C LEU A 141 16.31 -1.22 1.82
N GLU A 142 17.52 -0.67 1.73
CA GLU A 142 17.93 0.32 0.72
C GLU A 142 17.68 -0.19 -0.70
N ASN A 143 18.06 -1.45 -0.98
CA ASN A 143 17.86 -2.09 -2.27
C ASN A 143 16.48 -2.78 -2.38
N SER A 144 15.61 -2.61 -1.43
CA SER A 144 14.26 -3.23 -1.45
C SER A 144 14.28 -4.73 -1.76
N CYS A 145 15.19 -5.49 -1.15
CA CYS A 145 15.42 -6.90 -1.45
C CYS A 145 14.26 -7.79 -0.96
N ASN A 146 13.49 -8.39 -1.88
CA ASN A 146 12.39 -9.28 -1.54
C ASN A 146 12.85 -10.57 -0.83
N PRO A 147 13.87 -11.32 -1.32
CA PRO A 147 14.32 -12.55 -0.67
C PRO A 147 14.73 -12.36 0.79
N TYR A 148 15.41 -11.27 1.13
CA TYR A 148 15.79 -11.05 2.52
C TYR A 148 14.55 -10.82 3.41
N MET A 149 13.57 -10.04 2.95
CA MET A 149 12.33 -9.80 3.69
C MET A 149 11.52 -11.09 3.88
N ILE A 150 11.45 -11.93 2.84
CA ILE A 150 10.81 -13.25 2.91
C ILE A 150 11.52 -14.12 3.96
N ASN A 151 12.85 -14.15 3.98
CA ASN A 151 13.61 -14.91 4.97
C ASN A 151 13.31 -14.46 6.41
N ILE A 152 13.21 -13.14 6.66
CA ILE A 152 12.81 -12.60 7.97
C ILE A 152 11.38 -13.05 8.32
N ALA A 153 10.44 -12.93 7.39
CA ALA A 153 9.05 -13.31 7.61
C ALA A 153 8.90 -14.82 7.90
N ILE A 154 9.64 -15.66 7.18
CA ILE A 154 9.67 -17.12 7.43
C ILE A 154 10.22 -17.43 8.84
N LYS A 155 11.29 -16.76 9.26
CA LYS A 155 11.87 -16.94 10.60
C LYS A 155 10.92 -16.47 11.70
N LEU A 156 10.16 -15.39 11.49
CA LEU A 156 9.12 -14.92 12.42
C LEU A 156 8.00 -15.96 12.55
N GLY A 157 7.60 -16.55 11.45
CA GLY A 157 6.44 -17.43 11.35
C GLY A 157 5.10 -16.69 11.39
N ASN A 158 4.06 -17.34 10.91
CA ASN A 158 2.75 -16.73 10.66
C ASN A 158 2.11 -16.11 11.92
N VAL A 159 2.23 -16.79 13.06
CA VAL A 159 1.58 -16.34 14.30
C VAL A 159 2.16 -15.03 14.80
N ARG A 160 3.49 -14.94 14.88
CA ARG A 160 4.16 -13.72 15.33
C ARG A 160 3.99 -12.59 14.33
N PHE A 161 4.13 -12.89 13.04
CA PHE A 161 3.92 -11.91 11.99
C PHE A 161 2.54 -11.23 12.11
N ALA A 162 1.46 -12.03 12.23
CA ALA A 162 0.10 -11.50 12.43
C ALA A 162 -0.09 -10.75 13.75
N GLN A 163 0.64 -11.10 14.81
CA GLN A 163 0.62 -10.34 16.06
C GLN A 163 1.21 -8.94 15.88
N TYR A 164 2.35 -8.82 15.18
CA TYR A 164 2.96 -7.53 14.87
C TYR A 164 2.10 -6.68 13.93
N GLU A 165 1.46 -7.27 12.94
CA GLU A 165 0.49 -6.56 12.09
C GLU A 165 -0.59 -5.87 12.94
N LYS A 166 -1.17 -6.59 13.91
CA LYS A 166 -2.16 -6.03 14.84
C LYS A 166 -1.56 -4.96 15.76
N MET A 167 -0.34 -5.16 16.26
CA MET A 167 0.34 -4.17 17.11
C MET A 167 0.62 -2.87 16.37
N PHE A 168 0.92 -2.93 15.07
CA PHE A 168 1.05 -1.76 14.20
C PHE A 168 -0.29 -1.14 13.77
N GLY A 169 -1.43 -1.74 14.15
CA GLY A 169 -2.75 -1.24 13.86
C GLY A 169 -3.33 -1.66 12.52
N PHE A 170 -2.66 -2.53 11.77
CA PHE A 170 -3.24 -3.07 10.54
C PHE A 170 -4.50 -3.88 10.81
N GLY A 171 -5.49 -3.76 9.93
CA GLY A 171 -6.78 -4.44 10.07
C GLY A 171 -7.74 -3.79 11.07
N ALA A 172 -7.41 -2.62 11.62
CA ALA A 172 -8.26 -1.86 12.52
C ALA A 172 -8.52 -0.45 11.99
N LYS A 173 -9.65 0.15 12.38
CA LYS A 173 -9.91 1.55 12.10
C LYS A 173 -8.99 2.44 12.91
N THR A 174 -8.50 3.52 12.31
CA THR A 174 -7.68 4.53 12.99
C THR A 174 -8.52 5.44 13.89
N GLY A 175 -9.83 5.52 13.62
CA GLY A 175 -10.75 6.42 14.28
C GLY A 175 -10.71 7.85 13.72
N ILE A 176 -10.21 8.01 12.48
CA ILE A 176 -10.27 9.30 11.79
C ILE A 176 -11.72 9.79 11.70
N ASP A 177 -11.97 11.06 11.99
CA ASP A 177 -13.31 11.65 11.96
C ASP A 177 -13.76 11.96 10.52
N LEU A 178 -13.78 10.90 9.70
CA LEU A 178 -14.27 10.92 8.32
C LEU A 178 -15.13 9.68 8.05
N PRO A 179 -16.20 9.82 7.24
CA PRO A 179 -17.07 8.70 6.92
C PRO A 179 -16.37 7.69 5.99
N GLY A 180 -16.77 6.42 6.10
CA GLY A 180 -16.37 5.38 5.16
C GLY A 180 -14.96 4.82 5.38
N GLU A 181 -14.37 4.97 6.56
CA GLU A 181 -13.05 4.39 6.86
C GLU A 181 -13.07 2.87 6.69
N ALA A 182 -12.18 2.36 5.82
CA ALA A 182 -11.93 0.94 5.64
C ALA A 182 -10.91 0.42 6.67
N THR A 183 -11.12 -0.80 7.14
CA THR A 183 -10.18 -1.45 8.08
C THR A 183 -8.97 -2.06 7.39
N GLY A 184 -9.01 -2.17 6.05
CA GLY A 184 -8.08 -3.00 5.30
C GLY A 184 -8.47 -4.48 5.32
N ILE A 185 -7.86 -5.25 4.43
CA ILE A 185 -8.07 -6.69 4.32
C ILE A 185 -6.80 -7.38 4.81
N MET A 186 -6.91 -8.05 5.97
CA MET A 186 -5.84 -8.87 6.52
C MET A 186 -6.12 -10.34 6.14
N LEU A 187 -5.13 -11.01 5.58
CA LEU A 187 -5.24 -12.44 5.35
C LEU A 187 -5.29 -13.15 6.71
N SER A 188 -6.40 -13.84 6.96
CA SER A 188 -6.57 -14.61 8.19
C SER A 188 -5.58 -15.78 8.21
N LEU A 189 -4.99 -16.09 9.37
CA LEU A 189 -4.18 -17.29 9.59
C LEU A 189 -4.91 -18.58 9.21
N ILE A 190 -6.25 -18.59 9.22
CA ILE A 190 -7.08 -19.71 8.83
C ILE A 190 -6.95 -20.01 7.33
N HIS A 191 -6.69 -19.00 6.49
CA HIS A 191 -6.52 -19.19 5.04
C HIS A 191 -5.07 -19.51 4.64
N ILE A 192 -4.11 -19.41 5.56
CA ILE A 192 -2.69 -19.73 5.34
C ILE A 192 -2.38 -21.17 5.75
N SER A 193 -3.25 -21.80 6.55
CA SER A 193 -3.03 -23.12 7.15
C SER A 193 -3.80 -24.27 6.50
N GLU A 194 -4.55 -24.04 5.43
CA GLU A 194 -5.18 -25.14 4.68
C GLU A 194 -4.30 -25.49 3.46
N PRO A 195 -3.89 -26.75 3.33
CA PRO A 195 -3.14 -27.25 2.16
C PRO A 195 -4.00 -27.36 0.91
#